data_5023e10af36bd32040603dc0bc5d1b4a
#
_entry.id   5023e10af36bd32040603dc0bc5d1b4a
#
_cell.length_a   1.000
_cell.length_b   1.000
_cell.length_c   1.000
_cell.angle_alpha   90.00
_cell.angle_beta   90.00
_cell.angle_gamma   90.00
#
_symmetry.space_group_name_H-M   'P 1'
#
loop_
_entity.id
_entity.type
_entity.pdbx_description
1 polymer ?
#
loop_
_entity_poly.entity_id
_entity_poly.type
_entity_poly.pdbx_seq_one_letter_code
_entity_poly.pdbx_strand_id
1 'polypeptide(L)'
;MANSQPTILIVDDTPENLSVLGELLQPTYRVRAANSGIRALQIARSSPPPDLILLDVMMPVMDGFQVLSALIADPLTRHIPVIFVTAMD
;
A
#
# COMPACT_ATOMS: atom_id res chain seq x y z
N MET A 1 -15.54 3.06 21.29
CA MET A 1 -14.96 3.05 20.93
C MET A 1 -14.73 2.87 19.87
N ALA A 2 -14.48 3.15 19.80
CA ALA A 2 -14.23 3.35 18.60
C ALA A 2 -13.77 2.29 17.92
N ASN A 3 -14.14 2.03 16.98
CA ASN A 3 -13.83 1.11 16.29
C ASN A 3 -12.86 1.37 15.36
N SER A 4 -11.69 1.07 15.58
CA SER A 4 -10.68 1.38 14.69
C SER A 4 -10.42 0.22 13.84
N GLN A 5 -10.90 0.23 12.67
CA GLN A 5 -10.53 -0.74 11.66
C GLN A 5 -9.09 -0.47 11.24
N PRO A 6 -8.29 -1.52 11.04
CA PRO A 6 -6.96 -1.35 10.47
C PRO A 6 -7.02 -0.73 9.07
N THR A 7 -6.01 0.04 8.74
CA THR A 7 -5.91 0.67 7.43
C THR A 7 -4.92 -0.10 6.57
N ILE A 8 -5.36 -0.47 5.38
CA ILE A 8 -4.51 -1.14 4.40
C ILE A 8 -4.28 -0.19 3.23
N LEU A 9 -3.03 0.02 2.90
CA LEU A 9 -2.64 0.76 1.71
C LEU A 9 -2.42 -0.24 0.58
N ILE A 10 -3.16 -0.10 -0.51
CA ILE A 10 -2.95 -0.93 -1.69
C ILE A 10 -2.25 -0.10 -2.76
N VAL A 11 -1.21 -0.67 -3.34
CA VAL A 11 -0.36 0.02 -4.31
C VAL A 11 -0.28 -0.78 -5.58
N ASP A 12 -0.81 -0.23 -6.67
CA ASP A 12 -0.82 -0.90 -7.97
C ASP A 12 -1.05 0.17 -9.03
N ASP A 13 -0.33 0.12 -10.13
CA ASP A 13 -0.49 1.12 -11.19
C ASP A 13 -1.71 0.86 -12.08
N THR A 14 -2.41 -0.24 -11.87
CA THR A 14 -3.59 -0.60 -12.65
C THR A 14 -4.86 -0.26 -11.88
N PRO A 15 -5.68 0.70 -12.36
CA PRO A 15 -6.87 1.12 -11.62
C PRO A 15 -7.85 -0.02 -11.33
N GLU A 16 -7.99 -0.97 -12.25
CA GLU A 16 -8.88 -2.09 -12.06
C GLU A 16 -8.47 -2.95 -10.88
N ASN A 17 -7.18 -3.16 -10.70
CA ASN A 17 -6.69 -3.94 -9.56
C ASN A 17 -6.97 -3.23 -8.25
N LEU A 18 -6.79 -1.91 -8.22
CA LEU A 18 -7.11 -1.12 -7.03
C LEU A 18 -8.59 -1.20 -6.70
N SER A 19 -9.46 -1.15 -7.71
CA SER A 19 -10.90 -1.24 -7.50
C SER A 19 -11.30 -2.60 -6.94
N VAL A 20 -10.77 -3.67 -7.50
CA VAL A 20 -11.12 -5.03 -7.07
C VAL A 20 -10.65 -5.26 -5.63
N LEU A 21 -9.39 -4.94 -5.34
CA LEU A 21 -8.86 -5.12 -4.00
C LEU A 21 -9.58 -4.24 -2.98
N GLY A 22 -9.89 -3.01 -3.37
CA GLY A 22 -10.61 -2.10 -2.50
C GLY A 22 -11.98 -2.63 -2.13
N GLU A 23 -12.71 -3.16 -3.10
CA GLU A 23 -14.04 -3.72 -2.84
C GLU A 23 -13.97 -4.94 -1.93
N LEU A 24 -12.97 -5.77 -2.12
CA LEU A 24 -12.81 -6.97 -1.30
C LEU A 24 -12.46 -6.63 0.15
N LEU A 25 -11.69 -5.58 0.36
CA LEU A 25 -11.16 -5.25 1.68
C LEU A 25 -12.04 -4.28 2.47
N GLN A 26 -12.79 -3.42 1.80
CA GLN A 26 -13.55 -2.37 2.46
C GLN A 26 -14.52 -2.84 3.54
N PRO A 27 -15.18 -3.97 3.41
CA PRO A 27 -16.09 -4.39 4.49
C PRO A 27 -15.40 -4.59 5.83
N THR A 28 -14.10 -4.91 5.82
CA THR A 28 -13.38 -5.24 7.05
C THR A 28 -12.34 -4.19 7.41
N TYR A 29 -11.75 -3.51 6.43
CA TYR A 29 -10.63 -2.60 6.63
C TYR A 29 -10.90 -1.23 6.06
N ARG A 30 -10.17 -0.24 6.55
CA ARG A 30 -10.06 1.03 5.86
C ARG A 30 -9.07 0.84 4.73
N VAL A 31 -9.41 1.32 3.55
CA VAL A 31 -8.55 1.12 2.38
C VAL A 31 -8.10 2.48 1.86
N ARG A 32 -6.80 2.61 1.65
CA ARG A 32 -6.22 3.73 0.93
C ARG A 32 -5.52 3.16 -0.29
N ALA A 33 -5.47 3.92 -1.36
CA ALA A 33 -4.90 3.44 -2.62
C ALA A 33 -3.87 4.40 -3.16
N ALA A 34 -2.81 3.84 -3.76
CA ALA A 34 -1.80 4.61 -4.47
C ALA A 34 -1.54 3.95 -5.80
N ASN A 35 -1.45 4.74 -6.85
CA ASN A 35 -1.21 4.21 -8.19
C ASN A 35 0.24 4.38 -8.64
N SER A 36 1.12 4.72 -7.74
CA SER A 36 2.55 4.84 -8.03
C SER A 36 3.37 4.66 -6.77
N GLY A 37 4.65 4.36 -6.93
CA GLY A 37 5.56 4.22 -5.80
C GLY A 37 5.73 5.52 -5.02
N ILE A 38 5.82 6.65 -5.72
CA ILE A 38 5.99 7.94 -5.07
C ILE A 38 4.78 8.26 -4.20
N ARG A 39 3.57 8.04 -4.73
CA ARG A 39 2.36 8.29 -3.96
C ARG A 39 2.26 7.35 -2.75
N ALA A 40 2.68 6.10 -2.94
CA ALA A 40 2.69 5.13 -1.85
C ALA A 40 3.56 5.60 -0.69
N LEU A 41 4.75 6.13 -0.99
CA LEU A 41 5.64 6.63 0.04
C LEU A 41 5.05 7.84 0.78
N GLN A 42 4.36 8.73 0.07
CA GLN A 42 3.69 9.85 0.69
C GLN A 42 2.63 9.41 1.69
N ILE A 43 1.82 8.44 1.28
CA ILE A 43 0.75 7.92 2.15
C ILE A 43 1.33 7.15 3.33
N ALA A 44 2.39 6.37 3.09
CA ALA A 44 3.01 5.59 4.17
C ALA A 44 3.58 6.47 5.27
N ARG A 45 4.03 7.69 4.90
CA ARG A 45 4.57 8.64 5.87
C ARG A 45 3.51 9.50 6.52
N SER A 46 2.26 9.35 6.14
CA SER A 46 1.19 10.17 6.69
C SER A 46 0.89 9.78 8.15
N SER A 47 0.15 10.62 8.84
CA SER A 47 -0.21 10.36 10.21
C SER A 47 -1.74 10.34 10.32
N PRO A 48 -2.32 9.23 10.71
CA PRO A 48 -1.67 7.96 11.07
C PRO A 48 -1.21 7.18 9.83
N PRO A 49 -0.16 6.39 9.96
CA PRO A 49 0.31 5.58 8.83
C PRO A 49 -0.60 4.38 8.60
N PRO A 50 -0.51 3.74 7.45
CA PRO A 50 -1.24 2.48 7.26
C PRO A 50 -0.68 1.39 8.15
N ASP A 51 -1.51 0.39 8.42
CA ASP A 51 -1.11 -0.76 9.26
C ASP A 51 -0.48 -1.87 8.44
N LEU A 52 -0.77 -1.91 7.14
CA LEU A 52 -0.26 -2.93 6.22
C LEU A 52 -0.22 -2.34 4.83
N ILE A 53 0.76 -2.72 4.04
CA ILE A 53 0.85 -2.31 2.63
C ILE A 53 0.82 -3.54 1.75
N LEU A 54 -0.12 -3.56 0.81
CA LEU A 54 -0.15 -4.54 -0.28
C LEU A 54 0.47 -3.87 -1.48
N LEU A 55 1.56 -4.41 -1.98
CA LEU A 55 2.42 -3.71 -2.91
C LEU A 55 2.66 -4.53 -4.18
N ASP A 56 2.31 -3.95 -5.31
CA ASP A 56 2.60 -4.56 -6.60
C ASP A 56 4.09 -4.44 -6.90
N VAL A 57 4.66 -5.47 -7.48
CA VAL A 57 6.07 -5.49 -7.84
C VAL A 57 6.33 -4.70 -9.12
N MET A 58 5.48 -4.91 -10.14
CA MET A 58 5.75 -4.35 -11.46
C MET A 58 5.02 -3.03 -11.66
N MET A 59 5.74 -1.94 -11.47
CA MET A 59 5.18 -0.60 -11.70
C MET A 59 6.22 0.22 -12.46
N PRO A 60 5.78 1.16 -13.31
CA PRO A 60 6.73 2.03 -14.02
C PRO A 60 7.40 3.03 -13.07
N VAL A 61 8.55 3.49 -13.44
CA VAL A 61 9.35 4.50 -12.75
C VAL A 61 9.94 3.98 -11.44
N MET A 62 9.11 3.56 -10.50
CA MET A 62 9.57 3.02 -9.23
C MET A 62 8.81 1.72 -8.97
N ASP A 63 9.51 0.60 -9.03
CA ASP A 63 8.88 -0.70 -8.83
C ASP A 63 8.70 -1.03 -7.34
N GLY A 64 8.06 -2.15 -7.06
CA GLY A 64 7.75 -2.54 -5.68
C GLY A 64 8.99 -2.76 -4.82
N PHE A 65 10.07 -3.27 -5.39
CA PHE A 65 11.31 -3.48 -4.62
C PHE A 65 11.93 -2.15 -4.22
N GLN A 66 11.86 -1.15 -5.10
CA GLN A 66 12.36 0.18 -4.79
C GLN A 66 11.52 0.86 -3.71
N VAL A 67 10.20 0.67 -3.78
CA VAL A 67 9.30 1.18 -2.73
C VAL A 67 9.65 0.53 -1.39
N LEU A 68 9.82 -0.79 -1.37
CA LEU A 68 10.17 -1.49 -0.14
C LEU A 68 11.49 -0.99 0.43
N SER A 69 12.50 -0.80 -0.40
CA SER A 69 13.79 -0.28 0.05
C SER A 69 13.65 1.08 0.71
N ALA A 70 12.85 1.96 0.12
CA ALA A 70 12.62 3.29 0.67
C ALA A 70 11.86 3.23 1.99
N LEU A 71 10.89 2.32 2.10
CA LEU A 71 10.13 2.16 3.35
C LEU A 71 11.02 1.66 4.49
N ILE A 72 11.90 0.71 4.19
CA ILE A 72 12.81 0.15 5.19
C ILE A 72 13.84 1.19 5.64
N ALA A 73 14.29 2.04 4.73
CA ALA A 73 15.30 3.05 5.03
C ALA A 73 14.75 4.19 5.89
N ASP A 74 13.43 4.38 5.95
CA ASP A 74 12.83 5.50 6.65
C ASP A 74 12.34 5.06 8.03
N PRO A 75 12.82 5.66 9.12
CA PRO A 75 12.36 5.30 10.47
C PRO A 75 10.86 5.43 10.67
N LEU A 76 10.19 6.30 9.90
CA LEU A 76 8.75 6.49 10.03
C LEU A 76 7.95 5.34 9.44
N THR A 77 8.53 4.60 8.50
CA THR A 77 7.79 3.59 7.75
C THR A 77 8.35 2.19 7.87
N ARG A 78 9.53 2.02 8.41
CA ARG A 78 10.22 0.71 8.41
C ARG A 78 9.46 -0.37 9.16
N HIS A 79 8.61 0.02 10.08
CA HIS A 79 7.86 -0.94 10.89
C HIS A 79 6.57 -1.42 10.22
N ILE A 80 6.18 -0.81 9.10
CA ILE A 80 4.93 -1.18 8.45
C ILE A 80 5.14 -2.47 7.67
N PRO A 81 4.37 -3.53 7.95
CA PRO A 81 4.51 -4.77 7.20
C PRO A 81 4.08 -4.60 5.75
N VAL A 82 4.78 -5.27 4.86
CA VAL A 82 4.52 -5.21 3.42
C VAL A 82 4.32 -6.62 2.89
N ILE A 83 3.27 -6.80 2.09
CA ILE A 83 3.03 -8.04 1.38
C ILE A 83 3.03 -7.72 -0.10
N PHE A 84 3.86 -8.43 -0.86
CA PHE A 84 3.85 -8.26 -2.31
C PHE A 84 2.66 -8.99 -2.90
N VAL A 85 1.98 -8.32 -3.82
CA VAL A 85 0.85 -8.89 -4.55
C VAL A 85 1.18 -8.76 -6.01
N THR A 86 1.53 -9.86 -6.64
CA THR A 86 1.89 -9.83 -8.05
C THR A 86 0.69 -10.17 -8.91
N ALA A 87 0.51 -9.43 -9.98
CA ALA A 87 -0.51 -9.76 -10.94
C ALA A 87 -0.06 -11.01 -11.71
N MET A 88 -0.98 -11.94 -11.87
CA MET A 88 -0.71 -13.14 -12.62
C MET A 88 -1.25 -12.94 -14.02
N ASP A 89 -0.42 -13.02 -14.99
CA ASP A 89 -0.85 -12.91 -16.38
C ASP A 89 -1.19 -14.26 -16.96
#